data_15374985d9b4b5c3960ade7b5d6f29fb
#
_entry.id   15374985d9b4b5c3960ade7b5d6f29fb
#
_cell.length_a   1.000
_cell.length_b   1.000
_cell.length_c   1.000
_cell.angle_alpha   90.00
_cell.angle_beta   90.00
_cell.angle_gamma   90.00
#
_symmetry.space_group_name_H-M   'P 1'
#
loop_
_entity.id
_entity.type
_entity.pdbx_description
1 polymer ?
#
loop_
_entity_poly.entity_id
_entity_poly.type
_entity_poly.pdbx_seq_one_letter_code
_entity_poly.pdbx_strand_id
1 'polypeptide(L)'
;LRKATDYLVSLSTEGGYLWWYSADLKQRRGEEVATDTQIWVQPPGTPAVGQAFLCAYEATKDEAHLRAALGAANALARGQLESGGWSYVIEFDPKLRPQWAYHTDAAATKPDFKSRKNTTTFDDNNTQSALTFLMTFLDSATNLPPEQLQPARAALDFGLNRMLDAQYPVGAWPQRFTG
;
A
#
# COMPACT_ATOMS: atom_id res chain seq x y z
N LEU A 1 8.86 4.52 -21.98
CA LEU A 1 8.17 4.32 -20.69
C LEU A 1 7.48 2.95 -20.63
N ARG A 2 6.71 2.51 -21.65
CA ARG A 2 5.94 1.25 -21.66
C ARG A 2 6.78 0.04 -21.26
N LYS A 3 7.94 -0.20 -21.89
CA LYS A 3 8.85 -1.31 -21.56
C LYS A 3 9.32 -1.28 -20.10
N ALA A 4 9.56 -0.09 -19.54
CA ALA A 4 9.95 0.05 -18.14
C ALA A 4 8.81 -0.32 -17.20
N THR A 5 7.58 0.11 -17.50
CA THR A 5 6.37 -0.27 -16.75
C THR A 5 6.15 -1.78 -16.80
N ASP A 6 6.20 -2.40 -18.00
CA ASP A 6 6.00 -3.84 -18.16
C ASP A 6 7.04 -4.63 -17.35
N TYR A 7 8.31 -4.17 -17.34
CA TYR A 7 9.36 -4.77 -16.53
C TYR A 7 9.09 -4.62 -15.02
N LEU A 8 8.76 -3.42 -14.54
CA LEU A 8 8.41 -3.22 -13.13
C LEU A 8 7.21 -4.07 -12.71
N VAL A 9 6.17 -4.13 -13.53
CA VAL A 9 5.00 -4.99 -13.26
C VAL A 9 5.41 -6.46 -13.12
N SER A 10 6.37 -6.94 -13.91
CA SER A 10 6.87 -8.32 -13.79
C SER A 10 7.64 -8.60 -12.49
N LEU A 11 8.12 -7.57 -11.80
CA LEU A 11 8.79 -7.68 -10.49
C LEU A 11 7.82 -7.58 -9.31
N SER A 12 6.58 -7.17 -9.54
CA SER A 12 5.63 -6.88 -8.48
C SER A 12 5.22 -8.15 -7.72
N THR A 13 5.03 -8.01 -6.42
CA THR A 13 4.34 -8.98 -5.57
C THR A 13 2.94 -8.46 -5.31
N GLU A 14 1.90 -9.13 -5.86
CA GLU A 14 0.50 -8.75 -5.70
C GLU A 14 0.21 -7.28 -6.08
N GLY A 15 0.99 -6.70 -7.01
CA GLY A 15 0.92 -5.31 -7.46
C GLY A 15 1.78 -4.34 -6.65
N GLY A 16 2.42 -4.76 -5.58
CA GLY A 16 3.29 -3.93 -4.76
C GLY A 16 4.79 -4.16 -5.01
N TYR A 17 5.63 -3.32 -4.41
CA TYR A 17 7.05 -3.20 -4.72
C TYR A 17 7.89 -3.07 -3.46
N LEU A 18 9.16 -3.46 -3.59
CA LEU A 18 10.23 -3.23 -2.62
C LEU A 18 11.16 -2.10 -3.11
N TRP A 19 12.12 -1.71 -2.28
CA TRP A 19 13.08 -0.67 -2.63
C TRP A 19 14.16 -1.15 -3.61
N TRP A 20 14.53 -2.42 -3.49
CA TRP A 20 15.67 -2.95 -4.21
C TRP A 20 15.51 -4.44 -4.54
N TYR A 21 16.02 -4.82 -5.70
CA TYR A 21 16.11 -6.17 -6.20
C TYR A 21 17.50 -6.40 -6.77
N SER A 22 18.15 -7.55 -6.46
CA SER A 22 19.40 -7.94 -7.14
C SER A 22 19.16 -8.23 -8.62
N ALA A 23 20.21 -8.13 -9.43
CA ALA A 23 20.09 -8.38 -10.88
C ALA A 23 19.61 -9.80 -11.23
N ASP A 24 19.90 -10.78 -10.38
CA ASP A 24 19.43 -12.16 -10.51
C ASP A 24 18.09 -12.42 -9.81
N LEU A 25 17.48 -11.39 -9.22
CA LEU A 25 16.19 -11.39 -8.50
C LEU A 25 16.13 -12.33 -7.28
N LYS A 26 17.28 -12.87 -6.82
CA LYS A 26 17.32 -13.77 -5.66
C LYS A 26 17.33 -13.03 -4.33
N GLN A 27 17.76 -11.79 -4.34
CA GLN A 27 17.76 -10.94 -3.15
C GLN A 27 16.84 -9.75 -3.39
N ARG A 28 16.08 -9.40 -2.36
CA ARG A 28 15.16 -8.27 -2.38
C ARG A 28 15.04 -7.67 -0.99
N ARG A 29 14.80 -6.36 -0.93
CA ARG A 29 14.72 -5.65 0.33
C ARG A 29 13.95 -4.34 0.22
N GLY A 30 13.32 -3.95 1.35
CA GLY A 30 13.02 -2.57 1.67
C GLY A 30 14.18 -1.99 2.48
N GLU A 31 13.91 -1.39 3.60
CA GLU A 31 14.94 -1.03 4.59
C GLU A 31 15.66 -2.30 5.11
N GLU A 32 14.89 -3.35 5.34
CA GLU A 32 15.37 -4.67 5.74
C GLU A 32 15.24 -5.70 4.62
N VAL A 33 15.83 -6.89 4.81
CA VAL A 33 15.66 -8.01 3.90
C VAL A 33 14.20 -8.43 3.85
N ALA A 34 13.69 -8.62 2.65
CA ALA A 34 12.31 -9.01 2.41
C ALA A 34 12.21 -10.35 1.66
N THR A 35 11.07 -11.03 1.82
CA THR A 35 10.72 -12.24 1.08
C THR A 35 10.08 -11.90 -0.26
N ASP A 36 9.80 -12.91 -1.08
CA ASP A 36 9.10 -12.77 -2.35
C ASP A 36 7.57 -12.59 -2.19
N THR A 37 7.07 -12.73 -0.97
CA THR A 37 5.65 -12.50 -0.61
C THR A 37 5.40 -11.15 0.04
N GLN A 38 6.44 -10.35 0.21
CA GLN A 38 6.38 -9.06 0.89
C GLN A 38 6.52 -7.88 -0.07
N ILE A 39 5.87 -6.79 0.29
CA ILE A 39 6.02 -5.46 -0.33
C ILE A 39 6.33 -4.42 0.74
N TRP A 40 6.86 -3.26 0.33
CA TRP A 40 7.24 -2.17 1.23
C TRP A 40 6.35 -0.95 1.02
N VAL A 41 5.84 -0.36 2.09
CA VAL A 41 4.97 0.82 2.04
C VAL A 41 5.78 2.11 2.13
N GLN A 42 6.71 2.19 3.07
CA GLN A 42 7.59 3.35 3.25
C GLN A 42 8.28 3.72 1.92
N PRO A 43 8.31 5.01 1.52
CA PRO A 43 9.01 5.44 0.31
C PRO A 43 10.50 5.05 0.31
N PRO A 44 11.05 4.64 -0.84
CA PRO A 44 10.50 4.63 -2.19
C PRO A 44 9.76 3.33 -2.59
N GLY A 45 9.06 2.69 -1.67
CA GLY A 45 8.31 1.46 -1.90
C GLY A 45 7.04 1.64 -2.76
N THR A 46 6.02 0.83 -2.48
CA THR A 46 4.81 0.69 -3.30
C THR A 46 4.10 2.02 -3.63
N PRO A 47 3.87 2.96 -2.69
CA PRO A 47 3.22 4.23 -3.02
C PRO A 47 4.02 5.07 -4.01
N ALA A 48 5.36 5.12 -3.87
CA ALA A 48 6.24 5.89 -4.76
C ALA A 48 6.27 5.30 -6.18
N VAL A 49 6.30 3.98 -6.30
CA VAL A 49 6.23 3.30 -7.60
C VAL A 49 4.85 3.51 -8.24
N GLY A 50 3.78 3.41 -7.46
CA GLY A 50 2.42 3.73 -7.93
C GLY A 50 2.30 5.15 -8.45
N GLN A 51 2.88 6.14 -7.74
CA GLN A 51 2.92 7.53 -8.17
C GLN A 51 3.71 7.71 -9.48
N ALA A 52 4.82 7.00 -9.66
CA ALA A 52 5.59 7.03 -10.91
C ALA A 52 4.78 6.49 -12.10
N PHE A 53 3.94 5.47 -11.91
CA PHE A 53 3.02 4.99 -12.93
C PHE A 53 1.95 6.03 -13.28
N LEU A 54 1.41 6.76 -12.29
CA LEU A 54 0.47 7.85 -12.56
C LEU A 54 1.13 8.97 -13.38
N CYS A 55 2.34 9.39 -13.02
CA CYS A 55 3.09 10.37 -13.80
C CYS A 55 3.32 9.89 -15.25
N ALA A 56 3.63 8.60 -15.45
CA ALA A 56 3.78 8.03 -16.78
C ALA A 56 2.46 8.01 -17.56
N TYR A 57 1.34 7.70 -16.90
CA TYR A 57 0.00 7.75 -17.48
C TYR A 57 -0.37 9.18 -17.89
N GLU A 58 -0.16 10.16 -17.02
CA GLU A 58 -0.44 11.56 -17.33
C GLU A 58 0.35 12.08 -18.54
N ALA A 59 1.61 11.67 -18.64
CA ALA A 59 2.49 12.08 -19.74
C ALA A 59 2.18 11.40 -21.07
N THR A 60 1.66 10.16 -21.05
CA THR A 60 1.52 9.33 -22.27
C THR A 60 0.10 8.97 -22.62
N LYS A 61 -0.80 9.01 -21.64
CA LYS A 61 -2.17 8.49 -21.70
C LYS A 61 -2.25 6.99 -22.07
N ASP A 62 -1.14 6.25 -21.88
CA ASP A 62 -1.14 4.80 -22.08
C ASP A 62 -1.74 4.11 -20.85
N GLU A 63 -2.89 3.45 -21.06
CA GLU A 63 -3.67 2.74 -20.04
C GLU A 63 -2.88 1.65 -19.28
N ALA A 64 -1.78 1.19 -19.82
CA ALA A 64 -0.96 0.22 -19.11
C ALA A 64 -0.34 0.80 -17.83
N HIS A 65 0.03 2.09 -17.84
CA HIS A 65 0.54 2.77 -16.66
C HIS A 65 -0.56 2.91 -15.62
N LEU A 66 -1.79 3.24 -16.03
CA LEU A 66 -2.93 3.34 -15.11
C LEU A 66 -3.26 1.98 -14.48
N ARG A 67 -3.23 0.88 -15.27
CA ARG A 67 -3.42 -0.48 -14.74
C ARG A 67 -2.32 -0.88 -13.74
N ALA A 68 -1.08 -0.47 -13.98
CA ALA A 68 0.01 -0.71 -13.05
C ALA A 68 -0.20 0.06 -11.72
N ALA A 69 -0.66 1.32 -11.80
CA ALA A 69 -1.03 2.12 -10.63
C ALA A 69 -2.22 1.50 -9.86
N LEU A 70 -3.22 0.97 -10.56
CA LEU A 70 -4.34 0.23 -9.96
C LEU A 70 -3.84 -1.00 -9.18
N GLY A 71 -2.86 -1.73 -9.72
CA GLY A 71 -2.22 -2.84 -9.01
C GLY A 71 -1.62 -2.40 -7.68
N ALA A 72 -0.86 -1.29 -7.67
CA ALA A 72 -0.28 -0.73 -6.46
C ALA A 72 -1.35 -0.27 -5.45
N ALA A 73 -2.43 0.37 -5.91
CA ALA A 73 -3.54 0.80 -5.07
C ALA A 73 -4.25 -0.40 -4.42
N ASN A 74 -4.49 -1.47 -5.17
CA ASN A 74 -5.10 -2.70 -4.64
C ASN A 74 -4.19 -3.42 -3.63
N ALA A 75 -2.87 -3.43 -3.86
CA ALA A 75 -1.92 -3.99 -2.90
C ALA A 75 -1.96 -3.25 -1.56
N LEU A 76 -2.00 -1.91 -1.59
CA LEU A 76 -2.16 -1.09 -0.39
C LEU A 76 -3.50 -1.32 0.30
N ALA A 77 -4.62 -1.33 -0.44
CA ALA A 77 -5.95 -1.59 0.12
C ALA A 77 -6.01 -2.94 0.85
N ARG A 78 -5.40 -3.99 0.29
CA ARG A 78 -5.31 -5.32 0.91
C ARG A 78 -4.37 -5.39 2.10
N GLY A 79 -3.43 -4.47 2.22
CA GLY A 79 -2.44 -4.40 3.31
C GLY A 79 -2.74 -3.38 4.39
N GLN A 80 -3.90 -2.72 4.34
CA GLN A 80 -4.32 -1.76 5.36
C GLN A 80 -4.67 -2.48 6.66
N LEU A 81 -4.16 -1.98 7.79
CA LEU A 81 -4.41 -2.54 9.11
C LEU A 81 -5.74 -2.06 9.69
N GLU A 82 -6.28 -2.80 10.66
CA GLU A 82 -7.47 -2.39 11.44
C GLU A 82 -7.26 -1.07 12.19
N SER A 83 -6.02 -0.73 12.53
CA SER A 83 -5.66 0.59 13.06
C SER A 83 -5.78 1.71 12.03
N GLY A 84 -6.04 1.40 10.75
CA GLY A 84 -6.41 2.34 9.69
C GLY A 84 -5.29 2.76 8.75
N GLY A 85 -4.05 2.56 9.12
CA GLY A 85 -2.89 2.84 8.27
C GLY A 85 -2.11 1.58 7.91
N TRP A 86 -0.80 1.73 7.76
CA TRP A 86 0.09 0.67 7.33
C TRP A 86 1.30 0.52 8.25
N SER A 87 1.78 -0.72 8.38
CA SER A 87 3.15 -1.04 8.78
C SER A 87 4.11 -0.77 7.61
N TYR A 88 5.42 -0.83 7.83
CA TYR A 88 6.42 -0.71 6.77
C TYR A 88 6.28 -1.81 5.72
N VAL A 89 5.92 -3.03 6.13
CA VAL A 89 5.78 -4.20 5.28
C VAL A 89 4.33 -4.68 5.21
N ILE A 90 3.92 -5.15 4.04
CA ILE A 90 2.69 -5.94 3.84
C ILE A 90 3.09 -7.36 3.45
N GLU A 91 2.50 -8.35 4.12
CA GLU A 91 2.73 -9.77 3.89
C GLU A 91 1.57 -10.39 3.11
N PHE A 92 1.88 -11.15 2.05
CA PHE A 92 0.88 -11.84 1.23
C PHE A 92 0.93 -13.37 1.35
N ASP A 93 1.96 -13.97 1.97
CA ASP A 93 1.96 -15.41 2.24
C ASP A 93 0.75 -15.79 3.11
N PRO A 94 -0.15 -16.67 2.67
CA PRO A 94 -1.35 -17.06 3.43
C PRO A 94 -1.05 -17.66 4.80
N LYS A 95 0.16 -18.21 5.01
CA LYS A 95 0.58 -18.79 6.28
C LYS A 95 1.12 -17.74 7.25
N LEU A 96 1.71 -16.66 6.73
CA LEU A 96 2.32 -15.60 7.53
C LEU A 96 1.38 -14.40 7.71
N ARG A 97 0.55 -14.11 6.70
CA ARG A 97 -0.42 -13.01 6.68
C ARG A 97 -1.29 -12.93 7.94
N PRO A 98 -1.75 -14.03 8.56
CA PRO A 98 -2.54 -13.98 9.81
C PRO A 98 -1.82 -13.41 11.03
N GLN A 99 -0.51 -13.14 10.95
CA GLN A 99 0.22 -12.44 12.01
C GLN A 99 -0.13 -10.94 12.07
N TRP A 100 -0.72 -10.38 11.01
CA TRP A 100 -1.17 -8.99 10.93
C TRP A 100 -2.71 -8.91 10.99
N ALA A 101 -3.22 -7.83 11.56
CA ALA A 101 -4.63 -7.52 11.59
C ALA A 101 -5.00 -6.68 10.34
N TYR A 102 -4.96 -7.28 9.16
CA TYR A 102 -5.39 -6.58 7.95
C TYR A 102 -6.91 -6.38 7.93
N HIS A 103 -7.35 -5.17 7.63
CA HIS A 103 -8.76 -4.78 7.65
C HIS A 103 -9.62 -5.62 6.69
N THR A 104 -9.09 -5.96 5.52
CA THR A 104 -9.78 -6.81 4.55
C THR A 104 -9.98 -8.26 5.01
N ASP A 105 -9.16 -8.72 5.96
CA ASP A 105 -9.21 -10.09 6.49
C ASP A 105 -10.11 -10.20 7.75
N ALA A 106 -10.50 -9.07 8.33
CA ALA A 106 -11.27 -9.01 9.60
C ALA A 106 -12.64 -9.67 9.50
N ALA A 107 -13.28 -9.61 8.34
CA ALA A 107 -14.59 -10.24 8.12
C ALA A 107 -14.51 -11.78 8.05
N ALA A 108 -13.35 -12.34 7.75
CA ALA A 108 -13.16 -13.77 7.52
C ALA A 108 -12.73 -14.56 8.78
N THR A 109 -12.13 -13.89 9.77
CA THR A 109 -11.51 -14.60 10.90
C THR A 109 -11.60 -13.80 12.21
N LYS A 110 -12.65 -14.00 12.99
CA LYS A 110 -12.60 -13.68 14.43
C LYS A 110 -12.13 -14.92 15.18
N PRO A 111 -10.95 -15.00 15.72
CA PRO A 111 -10.68 -14.64 17.11
C PRO A 111 -9.25 -14.13 17.32
N ASP A 112 -9.05 -13.30 18.34
CA ASP A 112 -7.76 -12.85 18.86
C ASP A 112 -7.01 -11.76 18.07
N PHE A 113 -7.71 -10.65 17.75
CA PHE A 113 -7.06 -9.43 17.25
C PHE A 113 -5.95 -8.87 18.17
N LYS A 114 -6.01 -9.14 19.46
CA LYS A 114 -5.08 -8.58 20.47
C LYS A 114 -3.64 -9.10 20.32
N SER A 115 -3.42 -10.23 19.67
CA SER A 115 -2.09 -10.81 19.46
C SER A 115 -1.48 -10.51 18.10
N ARG A 116 -2.25 -9.92 17.17
CA ARG A 116 -1.80 -9.63 15.79
C ARG A 116 -1.10 -8.29 15.72
N LYS A 117 -0.17 -8.16 14.78
CA LYS A 117 0.48 -6.88 14.47
C LYS A 117 -0.56 -5.92 13.90
N ASN A 118 -0.87 -4.83 14.64
CA ASN A 118 -1.88 -3.83 14.29
C ASN A 118 -1.39 -2.42 14.63
N THR A 119 -0.21 -2.07 14.16
CA THR A 119 0.37 -0.75 14.44
C THR A 119 0.52 0.03 13.16
N THR A 120 -0.30 1.07 13.00
CA THR A 120 -0.13 2.12 11.98
C THR A 120 1.13 2.90 12.30
N THR A 121 1.96 3.15 11.29
CA THR A 121 3.19 3.94 11.40
C THR A 121 3.02 5.26 10.63
N PHE A 122 3.16 6.39 11.35
CA PHE A 122 3.22 7.74 10.78
C PHE A 122 4.66 8.22 10.58
N ASP A 123 5.64 7.44 11.04
CA ASP A 123 7.05 7.70 10.84
C ASP A 123 7.46 7.53 9.37
N ASP A 124 8.55 8.16 8.97
CA ASP A 124 9.18 8.04 7.65
C ASP A 124 8.22 8.24 6.46
N ASN A 125 7.19 9.05 6.65
CA ASN A 125 6.17 9.28 5.62
C ASN A 125 5.45 7.99 5.17
N ASN A 126 5.36 6.97 6.02
CA ASN A 126 4.86 5.65 5.66
C ASN A 126 3.36 5.70 5.30
N THR A 127 2.49 5.91 6.28
CA THR A 127 1.04 5.99 6.07
C THR A 127 0.65 7.18 5.20
N GLN A 128 1.31 8.32 5.36
CA GLN A 128 1.03 9.53 4.59
C GLN A 128 1.27 9.34 3.09
N SER A 129 2.36 8.65 2.71
CA SER A 129 2.65 8.37 1.30
C SER A 129 1.61 7.45 0.67
N ALA A 130 1.13 6.45 1.42
CA ALA A 130 0.07 5.57 0.96
C ALA A 130 -1.26 6.33 0.73
N LEU A 131 -1.67 7.16 1.70
CA LEU A 131 -2.87 8.00 1.57
C LEU A 131 -2.75 9.00 0.41
N THR A 132 -1.61 9.68 0.28
CA THR A 132 -1.34 10.63 -0.82
C THR A 132 -1.43 9.94 -2.17
N PHE A 133 -0.82 8.76 -2.32
CA PHE A 133 -0.90 8.00 -3.56
C PHE A 133 -2.34 7.58 -3.86
N LEU A 134 -3.09 7.06 -2.89
CA LEU A 134 -4.50 6.67 -3.09
C LEU A 134 -5.38 7.84 -3.51
N MET A 135 -5.18 9.04 -2.93
CA MET A 135 -5.87 10.27 -3.37
C MET A 135 -5.54 10.59 -4.83
N THR A 136 -4.25 10.67 -5.18
CA THR A 136 -3.82 10.99 -6.55
C THR A 136 -4.30 9.94 -7.55
N PHE A 137 -4.28 8.66 -7.17
CA PHE A 137 -4.81 7.58 -8.01
C PHE A 137 -6.29 7.77 -8.31
N LEU A 138 -7.11 8.02 -7.31
CA LEU A 138 -8.56 8.21 -7.48
C LEU A 138 -8.90 9.45 -8.32
N ASP A 139 -8.11 10.51 -8.22
CA ASP A 139 -8.26 11.71 -9.03
C ASP A 139 -7.87 11.47 -10.50
N SER A 140 -6.84 10.65 -10.75
CA SER A 140 -6.34 10.36 -12.11
C SER A 140 -7.14 9.25 -12.82
N ALA A 141 -7.77 8.35 -12.08
CA ALA A 141 -8.37 7.11 -12.59
C ALA A 141 -9.86 7.22 -12.94
N THR A 142 -10.33 8.41 -13.31
CA THR A 142 -11.76 8.73 -13.53
C THR A 142 -12.42 7.92 -14.65
N ASN A 143 -11.64 7.34 -15.56
CA ASN A 143 -12.09 6.51 -16.66
C ASN A 143 -12.20 5.01 -16.31
N LEU A 144 -11.75 4.60 -15.11
CA LEU A 144 -11.92 3.21 -14.66
C LEU A 144 -13.33 2.98 -14.09
N PRO A 145 -13.86 1.75 -14.23
CA PRO A 145 -15.14 1.37 -13.65
C PRO A 145 -15.16 1.58 -12.12
N PRO A 146 -16.27 2.08 -11.54
CA PRO A 146 -16.39 2.34 -10.11
C PRO A 146 -16.03 1.16 -9.20
N GLU A 147 -16.35 -0.06 -9.63
CA GLU A 147 -16.05 -1.29 -8.90
C GLU A 147 -14.53 -1.55 -8.76
N GLN A 148 -13.73 -1.09 -9.72
CA GLN A 148 -12.27 -1.19 -9.65
C GLN A 148 -11.67 -0.12 -8.70
N LEU A 149 -12.35 1.00 -8.51
CA LEU A 149 -11.92 2.10 -7.64
C LEU A 149 -12.34 1.89 -6.17
N GLN A 150 -13.36 1.07 -5.95
CA GLN A 150 -13.97 0.89 -4.63
C GLN A 150 -12.98 0.46 -3.55
N PRO A 151 -12.05 -0.50 -3.76
CA PRO A 151 -11.07 -0.88 -2.74
C PRO A 151 -10.14 0.28 -2.33
N ALA A 152 -9.66 1.05 -3.29
CA ALA A 152 -8.80 2.21 -3.04
C ALA A 152 -9.57 3.32 -2.30
N ARG A 153 -10.82 3.58 -2.68
CA ARG A 153 -11.69 4.57 -2.02
C ARG A 153 -11.98 4.19 -0.58
N ALA A 154 -12.38 2.94 -0.35
CA ALA A 154 -12.65 2.44 1.00
C ALA A 154 -11.40 2.51 1.89
N ALA A 155 -10.23 2.15 1.36
CA ALA A 155 -8.98 2.24 2.09
C ALA A 155 -8.59 3.69 2.41
N LEU A 156 -8.80 4.62 1.46
CA LEU A 156 -8.54 6.05 1.68
C LEU A 156 -9.47 6.60 2.77
N ASP A 157 -10.77 6.39 2.63
CA ASP A 157 -11.78 6.92 3.57
C ASP A 157 -11.55 6.37 4.99
N PHE A 158 -11.29 5.07 5.11
CA PHE A 158 -10.99 4.45 6.40
C PHE A 158 -9.69 5.00 6.99
N GLY A 159 -8.61 5.11 6.19
CA GLY A 159 -7.32 5.61 6.64
C GLY A 159 -7.37 7.07 7.11
N LEU A 160 -8.06 7.95 6.38
CA LEU A 160 -8.23 9.35 6.76
C LEU A 160 -9.01 9.50 8.07
N ASN A 161 -10.11 8.76 8.24
CA ASN A 161 -10.88 8.79 9.48
C ASN A 161 -10.04 8.32 10.68
N ARG A 162 -9.29 7.22 10.53
CA ARG A 162 -8.41 6.71 11.60
C ARG A 162 -7.22 7.64 11.88
N MET A 163 -6.74 8.36 10.87
CA MET A 163 -5.72 9.39 11.07
C MET A 163 -6.25 10.56 11.90
N LEU A 164 -7.52 10.97 11.71
CA LEU A 164 -8.16 11.97 12.55
C LEU A 164 -8.36 11.46 13.99
N ASP A 165 -8.77 10.19 14.16
CA ASP A 165 -8.90 9.56 15.48
C ASP A 165 -7.57 9.51 16.25
N ALA A 166 -6.45 9.36 15.53
CA ALA A 166 -5.12 9.32 16.10
C ALA A 166 -4.58 10.69 16.54
N GLN A 167 -5.22 11.80 16.13
CA GLN A 167 -4.75 13.14 16.42
C GLN A 167 -4.91 13.48 17.90
N TYR A 168 -3.84 13.96 18.52
CA TYR A 168 -3.91 14.51 19.87
C TYR A 168 -4.72 15.83 19.91
N PRO A 169 -5.33 16.19 21.06
CA PRO A 169 -6.06 17.45 21.21
C PRO A 169 -5.25 18.71 20.86
N VAL A 170 -3.93 18.63 20.95
CA VAL A 170 -2.99 19.72 20.58
C VAL A 170 -2.74 19.81 19.07
N GLY A 171 -3.36 18.93 18.24
CA GLY A 171 -3.21 18.92 16.79
C GLY A 171 -2.02 18.12 16.27
N ALA A 172 -1.22 17.50 17.13
CA ALA A 172 -0.11 16.63 16.73
C ALA A 172 -0.57 15.18 16.52
N TRP A 173 0.27 14.37 15.87
CA TRP A 173 0.06 12.93 15.70
C TRP A 173 1.15 12.13 16.42
N PRO A 174 0.82 10.93 16.92
CA PRO A 174 1.83 10.00 17.42
C PRO A 174 2.69 9.45 16.27
N GLN A 175 3.89 8.98 16.59
CA GLN A 175 4.70 8.24 15.62
C GLN A 175 4.02 6.91 15.22
N ARG A 176 3.31 6.29 16.17
CA ARG A 176 2.62 5.00 15.99
C ARG A 176 1.24 5.03 16.64
N PHE A 177 0.28 4.30 16.03
CA PHE A 177 -1.11 4.23 16.47
C PHE A 177 -1.65 2.80 16.33
N THR A 178 -2.37 2.32 17.33
CA THR A 178 -2.92 0.93 17.37
C THR A 178 -4.45 0.85 17.32
N GLY A 179 -5.15 2.02 17.34
CA GLY A 179 -6.60 2.10 17.36
C GLY A 179 -7.18 2.26 18.76
#